data_e4a3d569b2cd4864fff8d99db2348568
#
_entry.id   e4a3d569b2cd4864fff8d99db2348568
#
_cell.length_a   1.000
_cell.length_b   1.000
_cell.length_c   1.000
_cell.angle_alpha   90.00
_cell.angle_beta   90.00
_cell.angle_gamma   90.00
#
_symmetry.space_group_name_H-M   'P 1'
#
loop_
_entity.id
_entity.type
_entity.pdbx_description
1 polymer ?
#
loop_
_entity_poly.entity_id
_entity_poly.type
_entity_poly.pdbx_seq_one_letter_code
_entity_poly.pdbx_strand_id
1 'polypeptide(L)'
;MTVIKKPDLTDPKLRAKLAKGMGHNYYGEPAWPNDLLYIFPVVILGTFAILIGLGVLEPYAVGEPADPFATPLEILPEWYLFPTFNILRILPNKLLGIAAMAAVPLGLATVPFFENVNKFQNPFRRPIASLVFLIGTFAAFWLGIGAVSYTHLTLPTT
;
A
#
# COMPACT_ATOMS: atom_id res chain seq x y z
N MET A 1 -17.00 -5.11 -34.72
CA MET A 1 -15.70 -5.69 -34.52
C MET A 1 -15.74 -6.50 -33.21
N THR A 2 -15.74 -7.81 -33.28
CA THR A 2 -15.73 -8.67 -32.08
C THR A 2 -14.33 -8.66 -31.47
N VAL A 3 -14.17 -8.02 -30.33
CA VAL A 3 -12.93 -8.03 -29.58
C VAL A 3 -12.85 -9.29 -28.75
N ILE A 4 -11.80 -10.04 -28.94
CA ILE A 4 -11.55 -11.31 -28.23
C ILE A 4 -11.08 -10.96 -26.82
N LYS A 5 -11.90 -11.26 -25.81
CA LYS A 5 -11.57 -11.00 -24.39
C LYS A 5 -10.47 -11.88 -23.84
N LYS A 6 -10.37 -13.11 -24.35
CA LYS A 6 -9.36 -14.11 -23.94
C LYS A 6 -8.38 -14.35 -25.07
N PRO A 7 -7.09 -14.60 -24.78
CA PRO A 7 -6.12 -14.93 -25.81
C PRO A 7 -6.46 -16.27 -26.45
N ASP A 8 -6.26 -16.38 -27.76
CA ASP A 8 -6.37 -17.63 -28.50
C ASP A 8 -5.10 -18.45 -28.29
N LEU A 9 -5.19 -19.46 -27.42
CA LEU A 9 -4.07 -20.35 -27.11
C LEU A 9 -3.85 -21.45 -28.18
N THR A 10 -4.71 -21.53 -29.19
CA THR A 10 -4.54 -22.45 -30.32
C THR A 10 -3.47 -21.96 -31.29
N ASP A 11 -3.23 -20.64 -31.35
CA ASP A 11 -2.15 -20.06 -32.14
C ASP A 11 -0.79 -20.27 -31.44
N PRO A 12 0.12 -21.07 -32.02
CA PRO A 12 1.41 -21.34 -31.41
C PRO A 12 2.31 -20.10 -31.30
N LYS A 13 2.17 -19.11 -32.18
CA LYS A 13 2.93 -17.87 -32.15
C LYS A 13 2.52 -16.98 -30.97
N LEU A 14 1.21 -16.84 -30.74
CA LEU A 14 0.68 -16.08 -29.62
C LEU A 14 1.00 -16.77 -28.29
N ARG A 15 0.85 -18.08 -28.24
CA ARG A 15 1.20 -18.88 -27.05
C ARG A 15 2.67 -18.72 -26.67
N ALA A 16 3.57 -18.74 -27.65
CA ALA A 16 5.00 -18.53 -27.41
C ALA A 16 5.31 -17.11 -26.91
N LYS A 17 4.59 -16.08 -27.41
CA LYS A 17 4.71 -14.72 -26.90
C LYS A 17 4.21 -14.59 -25.48
N LEU A 18 3.05 -15.15 -25.18
CA LEU A 18 2.46 -15.13 -23.83
C LEU A 18 3.34 -15.84 -22.80
N ALA A 19 4.01 -16.93 -23.18
CA ALA A 19 4.98 -17.63 -22.33
C ALA A 19 6.17 -16.75 -21.93
N LYS A 20 6.50 -15.75 -22.75
CA LYS A 20 7.57 -14.76 -22.50
C LYS A 20 7.05 -13.46 -21.84
N GLY A 21 5.78 -13.43 -21.42
CA GLY A 21 5.15 -12.23 -20.86
C GLY A 21 4.82 -11.13 -21.90
N MET A 22 4.76 -11.49 -23.18
CA MET A 22 4.42 -10.61 -24.30
C MET A 22 3.09 -11.05 -24.95
N GLY A 23 2.57 -10.26 -25.90
CA GLY A 23 1.38 -10.64 -26.66
C GLY A 23 0.05 -10.17 -26.05
N HIS A 24 0.09 -9.27 -25.06
CA HIS A 24 -1.13 -8.69 -24.45
C HIS A 24 -1.86 -7.69 -25.34
N ASN A 25 -1.31 -7.31 -26.46
CA ASN A 25 -1.93 -6.45 -27.47
C ASN A 25 -2.77 -7.23 -28.51
N TYR A 26 -2.86 -8.55 -28.39
CA TYR A 26 -3.65 -9.41 -29.30
C TYR A 26 -5.04 -9.76 -28.77
N TYR A 27 -5.36 -9.36 -27.54
CA TYR A 27 -6.64 -9.64 -26.90
C TYR A 27 -6.98 -8.54 -25.92
N GLY A 28 -8.23 -8.48 -25.48
CA GLY A 28 -8.71 -7.51 -24.52
C GLY A 28 -10.16 -7.13 -24.76
N GLU A 29 -10.56 -6.06 -24.12
CA GLU A 29 -11.88 -5.46 -24.29
C GLU A 29 -11.80 -4.23 -25.21
N PRO A 30 -12.91 -3.86 -25.91
CA PRO A 30 -12.91 -2.64 -26.70
C PRO A 30 -12.77 -1.41 -25.80
N ALA A 31 -11.91 -0.48 -26.18
CA ALA A 31 -11.77 0.78 -25.46
C ALA A 31 -13.05 1.61 -25.49
N TRP A 32 -13.75 1.58 -26.61
CA TRP A 32 -15.05 2.20 -26.75
C TRP A 32 -16.14 1.14 -26.95
N PRO A 33 -17.26 1.17 -26.23
CA PRO A 33 -17.63 2.12 -25.16
C PRO A 33 -17.16 1.70 -23.75
N ASN A 34 -16.54 0.52 -23.58
CA ASN A 34 -16.34 -0.09 -22.28
C ASN A 34 -15.51 0.78 -21.33
N ASP A 35 -14.37 1.28 -21.79
CA ASP A 35 -13.49 2.09 -20.95
C ASP A 35 -13.81 3.58 -21.04
N LEU A 36 -13.93 4.11 -22.25
CA LEU A 36 -14.07 5.56 -22.45
C LEU A 36 -15.43 6.10 -22.01
N LEU A 37 -16.50 5.36 -22.21
CA LEU A 37 -17.85 5.81 -21.88
C LEU A 37 -18.32 5.40 -20.49
N TYR A 38 -17.91 4.23 -19.98
CA TYR A 38 -18.43 3.67 -18.74
C TYR A 38 -17.46 3.71 -17.57
N ILE A 39 -16.17 3.49 -17.82
CA ILE A 39 -15.18 3.41 -16.74
C ILE A 39 -14.55 4.77 -16.44
N PHE A 40 -14.13 5.52 -17.42
CA PHE A 40 -13.51 6.83 -17.20
C PHE A 40 -14.40 7.84 -16.48
N PRO A 41 -15.70 7.97 -16.79
CA PRO A 41 -16.57 8.84 -16.00
C PRO A 41 -16.65 8.45 -14.52
N VAL A 42 -16.66 7.17 -14.20
CA VAL A 42 -16.66 6.67 -12.82
C VAL A 42 -15.34 7.04 -12.11
N VAL A 43 -14.22 6.88 -12.78
CA VAL A 43 -12.89 7.25 -12.22
C VAL A 43 -12.81 8.76 -11.98
N ILE A 44 -13.29 9.56 -12.92
CA ILE A 44 -13.33 11.03 -12.78
C ILE A 44 -14.22 11.43 -11.59
N LEU A 45 -15.42 10.87 -11.48
CA LEU A 45 -16.32 11.15 -10.36
C LEU A 45 -15.71 10.71 -9.02
N GLY A 46 -15.08 9.55 -8.97
CA GLY A 46 -14.38 9.06 -7.77
C GLY A 46 -13.22 9.98 -7.35
N THR A 47 -12.45 10.47 -8.33
CA THR A 47 -11.36 11.43 -8.07
C THR A 47 -11.91 12.75 -7.53
N PHE A 48 -12.97 13.31 -8.14
CA PHE A 48 -13.60 14.51 -7.63
C PHE A 48 -14.22 14.32 -6.26
N ALA A 49 -14.83 13.17 -5.98
CA ALA A 49 -15.38 12.86 -4.67
C ALA A 49 -14.31 12.88 -3.58
N ILE A 50 -13.15 12.28 -3.82
CA ILE A 50 -12.01 12.29 -2.89
C ILE A 50 -11.44 13.70 -2.73
N LEU A 51 -11.25 14.44 -3.82
CA LEU A 51 -10.71 15.80 -3.78
C LEU A 51 -11.63 16.75 -3.02
N ILE A 52 -12.93 16.69 -3.25
CA ILE A 52 -13.91 17.52 -2.56
C ILE A 52 -14.05 17.08 -1.10
N GLY A 53 -14.16 15.77 -0.84
CA GLY A 53 -14.35 15.24 0.51
C GLY A 53 -13.19 15.50 1.44
N LEU A 54 -11.96 15.36 0.97
CA LEU A 54 -10.76 15.51 1.81
C LEU A 54 -10.08 16.87 1.66
N GLY A 55 -10.21 17.55 0.52
CA GLY A 55 -9.51 18.81 0.28
C GLY A 55 -10.35 20.05 0.54
N VAL A 56 -11.63 20.02 0.21
CA VAL A 56 -12.52 21.19 0.31
C VAL A 56 -13.35 21.18 1.58
N LEU A 57 -13.96 20.04 1.92
CA LEU A 57 -14.86 19.93 3.08
C LEU A 57 -14.08 19.80 4.39
N GLU A 58 -12.97 19.08 4.40
CA GLU A 58 -12.10 18.94 5.56
C GLU A 58 -10.64 19.25 5.17
N PRO A 59 -10.30 20.53 4.95
CA PRO A 59 -8.91 20.91 4.70
C PRO A 59 -8.08 20.63 5.95
N TYR A 60 -6.84 20.24 5.75
CA TYR A 60 -5.92 20.01 6.86
C TYR A 60 -5.69 21.34 7.62
N ALA A 61 -5.88 21.31 8.92
CA ALA A 61 -5.68 22.47 9.76
C ALA A 61 -4.19 22.86 9.83
N VAL A 62 -3.90 24.14 9.66
CA VAL A 62 -2.57 24.68 9.92
C VAL A 62 -2.35 24.70 11.43
N GLY A 63 -1.25 24.11 11.91
CA GLY A 63 -0.89 24.12 13.32
C GLY A 63 -0.47 25.49 13.85
N GLU A 64 -0.17 25.55 15.13
CA GLU A 64 0.38 26.76 15.75
C GLU A 64 1.73 27.15 15.15
N PRO A 65 2.09 28.46 15.17
CA PRO A 65 3.41 28.90 14.73
C PRO A 65 4.53 28.19 15.50
N ALA A 66 5.61 27.86 14.81
CA ALA A 66 6.74 27.16 15.43
C ALA A 66 7.39 28.01 16.53
N ASP A 67 7.45 27.45 17.73
CA ASP A 67 8.22 28.02 18.84
C ASP A 67 9.52 27.22 19.03
N PRO A 68 10.70 27.85 18.89
CA PRO A 68 11.97 27.18 19.08
C PRO A 68 12.21 26.66 20.52
N PHE A 69 11.47 27.19 21.50
CA PHE A 69 11.65 26.86 22.91
C PHE A 69 10.59 25.93 23.48
N ALA A 70 9.54 25.63 22.71
CA ALA A 70 8.47 24.74 23.14
C ALA A 70 8.25 23.63 22.11
N THR A 71 8.22 22.38 22.60
CA THR A 71 7.83 21.21 21.78
C THR A 71 6.44 20.78 22.18
N PRO A 72 5.53 20.48 21.24
CA PRO A 72 4.20 19.96 21.57
C PRO A 72 4.30 18.66 22.38
N LEU A 73 3.40 18.50 23.34
CA LEU A 73 3.36 17.30 24.20
C LEU A 73 3.03 16.04 23.43
N GLU A 74 2.23 16.14 22.38
CA GLU A 74 1.83 15.02 21.54
C GLU A 74 2.31 15.25 20.10
N ILE A 75 3.40 14.59 19.74
CA ILE A 75 3.89 14.55 18.36
C ILE A 75 3.55 13.18 17.80
N LEU A 76 2.51 13.14 16.96
CA LEU A 76 2.11 11.93 16.23
C LEU A 76 2.26 12.17 14.73
N PRO A 77 2.82 11.20 14.00
CA PRO A 77 2.80 11.21 12.54
C PRO A 77 1.39 10.93 12.01
N GLU A 78 1.23 10.97 10.70
CA GLU A 78 0.02 10.52 10.03
C GLU A 78 -0.28 9.03 10.30
N TRP A 79 -1.55 8.64 10.26
CA TRP A 79 -2.01 7.29 10.63
C TRP A 79 -1.28 6.15 9.89
N TYR A 80 -0.91 6.35 8.64
CA TYR A 80 -0.19 5.35 7.84
C TYR A 80 1.26 5.12 8.29
N LEU A 81 1.83 6.02 9.07
CA LEU A 81 3.16 5.89 9.66
C LEU A 81 3.14 5.39 11.11
N PHE A 82 1.98 5.17 11.71
CA PHE A 82 1.87 4.68 13.08
C PHE A 82 2.65 3.40 13.36
N PRO A 83 2.61 2.36 12.51
CA PRO A 83 3.38 1.14 12.76
C PRO A 83 4.89 1.39 12.83
N THR A 84 5.44 2.16 11.90
CA THR A 84 6.86 2.47 11.84
C THR A 84 7.30 3.39 12.98
N PHE A 85 6.45 4.35 13.34
CA PHE A 85 6.67 5.23 14.49
C PHE A 85 6.71 4.43 15.82
N ASN A 86 5.83 3.46 15.98
CA ASN A 86 5.83 2.62 17.17
C ASN A 86 7.08 1.73 17.27
N ILE A 87 7.56 1.21 16.15
CA ILE A 87 8.84 0.49 16.11
C ILE A 87 9.97 1.38 16.61
N LEU A 88 10.02 2.63 16.16
CA LEU A 88 11.04 3.60 16.61
C LEU A 88 10.99 3.86 18.11
N ARG A 89 9.78 3.91 18.70
CA ARG A 89 9.58 4.17 20.13
C ARG A 89 9.92 2.98 21.04
N ILE A 90 9.61 1.76 20.60
CA ILE A 90 9.82 0.54 21.40
C ILE A 90 11.32 0.23 21.55
N LEU A 91 12.12 0.54 20.52
CA LEU A 91 13.53 0.20 20.52
C LEU A 91 14.37 1.21 21.36
N PRO A 92 15.09 0.75 22.38
CA PRO A 92 15.86 1.65 23.25
C PRO A 92 17.06 2.29 22.55
N ASN A 93 17.57 1.66 21.49
CA ASN A 93 18.68 2.19 20.71
C ASN A 93 18.15 2.94 19.48
N LYS A 94 18.41 4.25 19.41
CA LYS A 94 17.97 5.12 18.32
C LYS A 94 18.45 4.66 16.94
N LEU A 95 19.69 4.19 16.82
CA LEU A 95 20.23 3.68 15.56
C LEU A 95 19.50 2.41 15.11
N LEU A 96 19.23 1.50 16.04
CA LEU A 96 18.48 0.28 15.76
C LEU A 96 17.03 0.61 15.37
N GLY A 97 16.41 1.60 16.02
CA GLY A 97 15.08 2.07 15.67
C GLY A 97 14.98 2.61 14.24
N ILE A 98 15.93 3.45 13.85
CA ILE A 98 16.02 3.99 12.48
C ILE A 98 16.25 2.86 11.47
N ALA A 99 17.16 1.94 11.77
CA ALA A 99 17.43 0.79 10.90
C ALA A 99 16.19 -0.11 10.75
N ALA A 100 15.46 -0.37 11.82
CA ALA A 100 14.23 -1.17 11.80
C ALA A 100 13.11 -0.48 11.03
N MET A 101 12.98 0.84 11.16
CA MET A 101 12.03 1.63 10.39
C MET A 101 12.34 1.59 8.89
N ALA A 102 13.62 1.72 8.52
CA ALA A 102 14.06 1.63 7.13
C ALA A 102 13.96 0.20 6.56
N ALA A 103 14.08 -0.82 7.40
CA ALA A 103 13.98 -2.22 6.98
C ALA A 103 12.59 -2.60 6.44
N VAL A 104 11.52 -1.91 6.85
CA VAL A 104 10.16 -2.19 6.37
C VAL A 104 10.02 -1.88 4.87
N PRO A 105 10.26 -0.66 4.37
CA PRO A 105 10.16 -0.38 2.94
C PRO A 105 11.25 -1.10 2.13
N LEU A 106 12.45 -1.25 2.67
CA LEU A 106 13.51 -1.99 2.00
C LEU A 106 13.17 -3.48 1.89
N GLY A 107 12.61 -4.08 2.94
CA GLY A 107 12.12 -5.46 2.90
C GLY A 107 11.04 -5.66 1.85
N LEU A 108 10.07 -4.75 1.75
CA LEU A 108 9.04 -4.80 0.71
C LEU A 108 9.63 -4.66 -0.70
N ALA A 109 10.66 -3.83 -0.87
CA ALA A 109 11.35 -3.67 -2.15
C ALA A 109 12.10 -4.95 -2.59
N THR A 110 12.48 -5.82 -1.65
CA THR A 110 13.15 -7.11 -1.96
C THR A 110 12.18 -8.23 -2.34
N VAL A 111 10.89 -8.08 -2.06
CA VAL A 111 9.86 -9.12 -2.34
C VAL A 111 9.89 -9.60 -3.80
N PRO A 112 9.95 -8.76 -4.84
CA PRO A 112 9.99 -9.23 -6.22
C PRO A 112 11.16 -10.15 -6.54
N PHE A 113 12.26 -10.01 -5.83
CA PHE A 113 13.47 -10.83 -6.04
C PHE A 113 13.36 -12.20 -5.39
N PHE A 114 12.71 -12.31 -4.24
CA PHE A 114 12.51 -13.57 -3.53
C PHE A 114 11.29 -14.35 -4.04
N GLU A 115 10.30 -13.67 -4.56
CA GLU A 115 9.02 -14.25 -5.00
C GLU A 115 9.07 -14.89 -6.40
N ASN A 116 10.14 -14.69 -7.16
CA ASN A 116 10.29 -15.22 -8.54
C ASN A 116 10.37 -16.75 -8.65
N VAL A 117 10.46 -17.46 -7.54
CA VAL A 117 10.66 -18.93 -7.51
C VAL A 117 9.37 -19.72 -7.76
N ASN A 118 8.20 -19.08 -7.61
CA ASN A 118 6.91 -19.78 -7.68
C ASN A 118 6.21 -19.63 -9.02
N LYS A 119 5.77 -20.78 -9.57
CA LYS A 119 4.96 -20.86 -10.79
C LYS A 119 3.50 -20.44 -10.56
N PHE A 120 3.05 -20.45 -9.31
CA PHE A 120 1.66 -20.14 -8.94
C PHE A 120 1.52 -18.70 -8.50
N GLN A 121 0.52 -18.00 -9.01
CA GLN A 121 0.20 -16.62 -8.64
C GLN A 121 -0.99 -16.53 -7.68
N ASN A 122 -1.86 -17.56 -7.67
CA ASN A 122 -3.03 -17.57 -6.81
C ASN A 122 -2.61 -17.71 -5.33
N PRO A 123 -3.04 -16.80 -4.44
CA PRO A 123 -2.70 -16.87 -3.02
C PRO A 123 -3.19 -18.14 -2.33
N PHE A 124 -4.29 -18.75 -2.79
CA PHE A 124 -4.77 -20.05 -2.26
C PHE A 124 -3.84 -21.23 -2.58
N ARG A 125 -3.03 -21.12 -3.62
CA ARG A 125 -2.01 -22.09 -3.98
C ARG A 125 -0.65 -21.83 -3.34
N ARG A 126 -0.54 -20.74 -2.58
CA ARG A 126 0.69 -20.27 -1.93
C ARG A 126 0.47 -20.07 -0.43
N PRO A 127 0.27 -21.16 0.34
CA PRO A 127 -0.12 -21.06 1.74
C PRO A 127 0.92 -20.32 2.60
N ILE A 128 2.21 -20.54 2.36
CA ILE A 128 3.28 -19.88 3.13
C ILE A 128 3.30 -18.38 2.87
N ALA A 129 3.26 -17.94 1.61
CA ALA A 129 3.24 -16.52 1.25
C ALA A 129 2.00 -15.81 1.81
N SER A 130 0.85 -16.47 1.72
CA SER A 130 -0.41 -15.94 2.27
C SER A 130 -0.36 -15.84 3.80
N LEU A 131 0.22 -16.82 4.48
CA LEU A 131 0.39 -16.79 5.93
C LEU A 131 1.32 -15.66 6.38
N VAL A 132 2.46 -15.50 5.72
CA VAL A 132 3.40 -14.41 6.00
C VAL A 132 2.74 -13.04 5.79
N PHE A 133 1.97 -12.88 4.72
CA PHE A 133 1.22 -11.66 4.47
C PHE A 133 0.20 -11.36 5.57
N LEU A 134 -0.57 -12.36 6.00
CA LEU A 134 -1.56 -12.21 7.08
C LEU A 134 -0.90 -11.85 8.41
N ILE A 135 0.20 -12.52 8.77
CA ILE A 135 0.96 -12.21 9.99
C ILE A 135 1.51 -10.79 9.92
N GLY A 136 2.09 -10.39 8.78
CA GLY A 136 2.61 -9.03 8.58
C GLY A 136 1.51 -7.97 8.68
N THR A 137 0.35 -8.21 8.11
CA THR A 137 -0.81 -7.32 8.18
C THR A 137 -1.31 -7.20 9.62
N PHE A 138 -1.46 -8.31 10.32
CA PHE A 138 -1.88 -8.31 11.72
C PHE A 138 -0.88 -7.55 12.61
N ALA A 139 0.41 -7.79 12.41
CA ALA A 139 1.47 -7.08 13.13
C ALA A 139 1.45 -5.57 12.86
N ALA A 140 1.20 -5.15 11.62
CA ALA A 140 1.07 -3.74 11.27
C ALA A 140 -0.12 -3.07 11.98
N PHE A 141 -1.27 -3.72 12.02
CA PHE A 141 -2.43 -3.23 12.77
C PHE A 141 -2.15 -3.15 14.28
N TRP A 142 -1.54 -4.18 14.85
CA TRP A 142 -1.19 -4.22 16.27
C TRP A 142 -0.23 -3.09 16.65
N LEU A 143 0.80 -2.87 15.84
CA LEU A 143 1.74 -1.78 16.03
C LEU A 143 1.07 -0.41 15.87
N GLY A 144 0.14 -0.28 14.92
CA GLY A 144 -0.63 0.95 14.71
C GLY A 144 -1.48 1.32 15.91
N ILE A 145 -2.21 0.35 16.48
CA ILE A 145 -3.01 0.55 17.70
C ILE A 145 -2.09 0.90 18.88
N GLY A 146 -0.96 0.23 19.03
CA GLY A 146 0.03 0.51 20.07
C GLY A 146 0.58 1.94 20.00
N ALA A 147 0.75 2.49 18.81
CA ALA A 147 1.24 3.87 18.64
C ALA A 147 0.28 4.89 19.27
N VAL A 148 -1.02 4.70 19.12
CA VAL A 148 -2.05 5.59 19.68
C VAL A 148 -2.24 5.33 21.18
N SER A 149 -2.28 4.08 21.61
CA SER A 149 -2.53 3.71 23.01
C SER A 149 -1.45 4.21 23.95
N TYR A 150 -0.19 4.17 23.53
CA TYR A 150 0.92 4.65 24.36
C TYR A 150 0.95 6.17 24.54
N THR A 151 0.41 6.94 23.62
CA THR A 151 0.32 8.40 23.78
C THR A 151 -0.71 8.81 24.83
N HIS A 152 -1.74 7.99 25.05
CA HIS A 152 -2.74 8.23 26.08
C HIS A 152 -2.35 7.70 27.47
N LEU A 153 -1.43 6.74 27.54
CA LEU A 153 -0.99 6.13 28.79
C LEU A 153 0.25 6.78 29.42
N THR A 154 1.02 7.53 28.67
CA THR A 154 2.11 8.34 29.20
C THR A 154 1.60 9.74 29.55
N LEU A 155 0.66 9.82 30.49
CA LEU A 155 0.47 11.05 31.26
C LEU A 155 1.79 11.32 32.00
N PRO A 156 2.32 12.55 31.97
CA PRO A 156 3.52 12.88 32.69
C PRO A 156 3.22 12.69 34.20
N THR A 157 3.78 11.67 34.78
CA THR A 157 4.03 11.71 36.21
C THR A 157 5.07 12.79 36.42
N THR A 158 4.63 13.90 36.98
CA THR A 158 5.39 15.06 37.43
C THR A 158 6.78 14.74 37.90
#